data_897e921d55f9e5555bbada4b9e6ea496
#
_entry.id   897e921d55f9e5555bbada4b9e6ea496
#
_cell.length_a   1.000
_cell.length_b   1.000
_cell.length_c   1.000
_cell.angle_alpha   90.00
_cell.angle_beta   90.00
_cell.angle_gamma   90.00
#
_symmetry.space_group_name_H-M   'P 1'
#
loop_
_entity.id
_entity.type
_entity.pdbx_description
1 polymer ?
#
loop_
_entity_poly.entity_id
_entity_poly.type
_entity_poly.pdbx_seq_one_letter_code
_entity_poly.pdbx_strand_id
1 'polypeptide(L)'
;MTASTATALTHVRVFDGERLREPETVVIDGPLIGTDPAGARVVDCQGATLLPGLIDAHVHVRDAATLDRLADHGVTTALDMGGWPPALLDSLRDLPGTTALLRAGGPAAAPGSVQSRMPHFPESSLLAGPEDAPAFVAERAEQGVDYVKIIAEVPGAPGALSQETLEAVVRAARERGLRTVAHASAAAAFAAARRAGVDAVTHVPLDAQLPATEAELTAAESRFAIPTLATMEAVAQALGHLGLDYTHARASVAALHRAGVPILTGTDANNAPGAPASVPHGPSLHHELALLVDAGLTPLDALRAATVLPARHFGLTDRGAVAPGLRADLVLVDGDPLADITATARVRAVWCGGVERAGL
;
A
#
# COMPACT_ATOMS: atom_id res chain seq x y z
N MET A 1 22.83 33.91 13.12
CA MET A 1 22.37 33.32 11.84
C MET A 1 22.34 31.85 12.08
N THR A 2 21.17 31.26 12.24
CA THR A 2 21.00 29.79 12.28
C THR A 2 21.41 29.26 10.92
N ALA A 3 22.34 28.30 10.89
CA ALA A 3 22.72 27.64 9.65
C ALA A 3 21.42 27.09 8.99
N SER A 4 21.24 27.34 7.70
CA SER A 4 20.14 26.77 6.93
C SER A 4 20.23 25.25 7.04
N THR A 5 19.14 24.59 7.44
CA THR A 5 19.04 23.13 7.46
C THR A 5 18.61 22.58 6.09
N ALA A 6 18.46 23.45 5.09
CA ALA A 6 18.02 23.08 3.75
C ALA A 6 19.10 22.28 3.00
N THR A 7 18.66 21.37 2.15
CA THR A 7 19.50 20.60 1.22
C THR A 7 19.05 20.85 -0.21
N ALA A 8 19.96 21.19 -1.11
CA ALA A 8 19.72 21.35 -2.54
C ALA A 8 20.30 20.15 -3.30
N LEU A 9 19.43 19.32 -3.85
CA LEU A 9 19.77 18.22 -4.74
C LEU A 9 19.91 18.76 -6.16
N THR A 10 21.13 18.83 -6.67
CA THR A 10 21.43 19.38 -8.01
C THR A 10 21.62 18.27 -9.04
N HIS A 11 21.41 18.60 -10.32
CA HIS A 11 21.53 17.67 -11.46
C HIS A 11 20.71 16.39 -11.27
N VAL A 12 19.49 16.51 -10.73
CA VAL A 12 18.60 15.38 -10.47
C VAL A 12 17.47 15.32 -11.50
N ARG A 13 17.18 14.15 -12.06
CA ARG A 13 16.03 13.93 -12.94
C ARG A 13 14.81 13.59 -12.12
N VAL A 14 13.81 14.44 -12.11
CA VAL A 14 12.60 14.27 -11.31
C VAL A 14 11.55 13.50 -12.07
N PHE A 15 10.98 12.47 -11.44
CA PHE A 15 9.74 11.84 -11.90
C PHE A 15 8.53 12.70 -11.52
N ASP A 16 7.83 13.23 -12.53
CA ASP A 16 6.69 14.14 -12.35
C ASP A 16 5.32 13.45 -12.35
N GLY A 17 5.31 12.12 -12.37
CA GLY A 17 4.09 11.30 -12.47
C GLY A 17 3.77 10.86 -13.90
N GLU A 18 4.50 11.38 -14.90
CA GLU A 18 4.33 11.04 -16.33
C GLU A 18 5.65 10.68 -16.99
N ARG A 19 6.72 11.38 -16.65
CA ARG A 19 8.05 11.25 -17.26
C ARG A 19 9.14 11.65 -16.28
N LEU A 20 10.38 11.37 -16.67
CA LEU A 20 11.55 12.00 -16.05
C LEU A 20 11.79 13.35 -16.73
N ARG A 21 11.88 14.40 -15.92
CA ARG A 21 12.22 15.75 -16.38
C ARG A 21 13.73 15.87 -16.68
N GLU A 22 14.12 16.93 -17.39
CA GLU A 22 15.51 17.29 -17.55
C GLU A 22 16.13 17.55 -16.17
N PRO A 23 17.47 17.36 -16.01
CA PRO A 23 18.13 17.59 -14.75
C PRO A 23 17.89 19.00 -14.19
N GLU A 24 17.45 19.05 -12.95
CA GLU A 24 17.10 20.29 -12.25
C GLU A 24 17.60 20.30 -10.81
N THR A 25 17.26 21.32 -10.04
CA THR A 25 17.53 21.42 -8.61
C THR A 25 16.23 21.27 -7.82
N VAL A 26 16.23 20.36 -6.84
CA VAL A 26 15.15 20.21 -5.86
C VAL A 26 15.67 20.60 -4.48
N VAL A 27 14.94 21.46 -3.78
CA VAL A 27 15.31 21.92 -2.44
C VAL A 27 14.48 21.19 -1.40
N ILE A 28 15.11 20.68 -0.37
CA ILE A 28 14.49 20.14 0.84
C ILE A 28 14.67 21.18 1.92
N ASP A 29 13.59 21.74 2.46
CA ASP A 29 13.60 22.77 3.50
C ASP A 29 12.79 22.28 4.72
N GLY A 30 13.50 21.78 5.71
CA GLY A 30 12.87 21.08 6.82
C GLY A 30 12.00 19.91 6.32
N PRO A 31 10.73 19.81 6.74
CA PRO A 31 9.89 18.69 6.35
C PRO A 31 9.27 18.81 4.94
N LEU A 32 9.51 19.91 4.22
CA LEU A 32 8.85 20.21 2.96
C LEU A 32 9.84 20.35 1.80
N ILE A 33 9.32 20.23 0.60
CA ILE A 33 10.01 20.59 -0.63
C ILE A 33 9.94 22.11 -0.77
N GLY A 34 11.10 22.77 -0.75
CA GLY A 34 11.25 24.21 -0.85
C GLY A 34 11.52 24.71 -2.28
N THR A 35 11.75 26.02 -2.40
CA THR A 35 12.06 26.68 -3.68
C THR A 35 13.36 27.46 -3.66
N ASP A 36 13.89 27.82 -2.49
CA ASP A 36 15.06 28.67 -2.36
C ASP A 36 16.30 27.84 -1.98
N PRO A 37 17.29 27.69 -2.88
CA PRO A 37 18.53 26.99 -2.60
C PRO A 37 19.57 27.84 -1.83
N ALA A 38 19.29 29.12 -1.51
CA ALA A 38 20.25 30.01 -0.91
C ALA A 38 20.70 29.50 0.48
N GLY A 39 21.99 29.27 0.65
CA GLY A 39 22.58 28.76 1.90
C GLY A 39 22.32 27.29 2.19
N ALA A 40 21.70 26.54 1.26
CA ALA A 40 21.49 25.12 1.41
C ALA A 40 22.78 24.30 1.25
N ARG A 41 22.85 23.16 1.93
CA ARG A 41 23.87 22.13 1.65
C ARG A 41 23.64 21.57 0.24
N VAL A 42 24.63 21.70 -0.65
CA VAL A 42 24.51 21.19 -2.02
C VAL A 42 24.93 19.73 -2.09
N VAL A 43 24.09 18.90 -2.72
CA VAL A 43 24.36 17.50 -3.04
C VAL A 43 24.24 17.33 -4.56
N ASP A 44 25.35 17.02 -5.24
CA ASP A 44 25.33 16.71 -6.67
C ASP A 44 24.85 15.28 -6.91
N CYS A 45 23.69 15.14 -7.52
CA CYS A 45 23.05 13.85 -7.80
C CYS A 45 23.55 13.19 -9.09
N GLN A 46 24.36 13.88 -9.90
CA GLN A 46 25.03 13.33 -11.10
C GLN A 46 24.06 12.67 -12.10
N GLY A 47 22.87 13.22 -12.27
CA GLY A 47 21.87 12.70 -13.18
C GLY A 47 21.05 11.51 -12.66
N ALA A 48 21.17 11.18 -11.38
CA ALA A 48 20.32 10.16 -10.73
C ALA A 48 18.82 10.55 -10.78
N THR A 49 17.95 9.61 -10.59
CA THR A 49 16.50 9.81 -10.62
C THR A 49 15.94 10.05 -9.22
N LEU A 50 15.18 11.13 -9.06
CA LEU A 50 14.43 11.44 -7.85
C LEU A 50 12.95 11.09 -8.05
N LEU A 51 12.48 10.18 -7.23
CA LEU A 51 11.07 9.76 -7.15
C LEU A 51 10.40 10.41 -5.93
N PRO A 52 9.08 10.64 -5.96
CA PRO A 52 8.33 10.75 -4.72
C PRO A 52 8.59 9.53 -3.87
N GLY A 53 8.55 9.66 -2.56
CA GLY A 53 8.65 8.53 -1.65
C GLY A 53 7.64 7.44 -2.01
N LEU A 54 8.10 6.19 -2.04
CA LEU A 54 7.27 5.06 -2.40
C LEU A 54 6.22 4.79 -1.31
N ILE A 55 5.04 4.36 -1.72
CA ILE A 55 3.91 4.03 -0.84
C ILE A 55 3.62 2.54 -0.97
N ASP A 56 3.76 1.80 0.13
CA ASP A 56 3.28 0.43 0.22
C ASP A 56 1.85 0.42 0.77
N ALA A 57 0.88 0.17 -0.10
CA ALA A 57 -0.53 0.25 0.24
C ALA A 57 -1.06 -1.00 0.96
N HIS A 58 -0.21 -1.97 1.32
CA HIS A 58 -0.60 -3.12 2.12
C HIS A 58 0.62 -3.75 2.83
N VAL A 59 0.73 -3.50 4.11
CA VAL A 59 1.74 -4.13 4.99
C VAL A 59 1.14 -4.50 6.34
N HIS A 60 1.90 -5.23 7.16
CA HIS A 60 1.60 -5.48 8.57
C HIS A 60 2.79 -5.07 9.42
N VAL A 61 2.64 -3.96 10.15
CA VAL A 61 3.69 -3.34 10.96
C VAL A 61 3.54 -3.73 12.43
N ARG A 62 4.65 -4.16 13.07
CA ARG A 62 4.63 -4.60 14.46
C ARG A 62 5.59 -3.85 15.37
N ASP A 63 6.55 -3.11 14.81
CA ASP A 63 7.56 -2.37 15.57
C ASP A 63 8.18 -1.23 14.74
N ALA A 64 8.90 -0.35 15.42
CA ALA A 64 9.60 0.78 14.78
C ALA A 64 10.72 0.29 13.82
N ALA A 65 11.37 -0.83 14.12
CA ALA A 65 12.40 -1.38 13.24
C ALA A 65 11.83 -1.82 11.87
N THR A 66 10.55 -2.17 11.82
CA THR A 66 9.84 -2.43 10.56
C THR A 66 9.71 -1.16 9.74
N LEU A 67 9.35 -0.02 10.36
CA LEU A 67 9.27 1.28 9.69
C LEU A 67 10.64 1.74 9.20
N ASP A 68 11.70 1.49 9.97
CA ASP A 68 13.07 1.77 9.56
C ASP A 68 13.46 0.96 8.32
N ARG A 69 13.20 -0.35 8.31
CA ARG A 69 13.48 -1.22 7.14
C ARG A 69 12.72 -0.77 5.89
N LEU A 70 11.45 -0.39 6.03
CA LEU A 70 10.66 0.15 4.92
C LEU A 70 11.33 1.43 4.36
N ALA A 71 11.67 2.36 5.24
CA ALA A 71 12.31 3.62 4.86
C ALA A 71 13.68 3.40 4.19
N ASP A 72 14.50 2.46 4.67
CA ASP A 72 15.81 2.12 4.08
C ASP A 72 15.69 1.65 2.62
N HIS A 73 14.53 1.15 2.23
CA HIS A 73 14.21 0.77 0.85
C HIS A 73 13.33 1.78 0.10
N GLY A 74 13.25 3.03 0.56
CA GLY A 74 12.54 4.09 -0.12
C GLY A 74 11.02 4.11 0.10
N VAL A 75 10.47 3.23 0.94
CA VAL A 75 9.06 3.25 1.31
C VAL A 75 8.88 4.30 2.41
N THR A 76 8.37 5.47 2.06
CA THR A 76 8.20 6.59 3.01
C THR A 76 6.80 6.66 3.61
N THR A 77 5.86 5.89 3.05
CA THR A 77 4.50 5.75 3.57
C THR A 77 4.06 4.30 3.48
N ALA A 78 3.47 3.77 4.54
CA ALA A 78 2.96 2.41 4.62
C ALA A 78 1.53 2.38 5.16
N LEU A 79 0.69 1.53 4.58
CA LEU A 79 -0.69 1.33 4.98
C LEU A 79 -0.81 -0.02 5.68
N ASP A 80 -0.93 0.01 7.02
CA ASP A 80 -1.13 -1.22 7.82
C ASP A 80 -2.55 -1.74 7.66
N MET A 81 -2.68 -2.98 7.19
CA MET A 81 -3.95 -3.61 6.85
C MET A 81 -4.50 -4.53 7.94
N GLY A 82 -4.05 -4.36 9.18
CA GLY A 82 -4.60 -5.11 10.28
C GLY A 82 -3.62 -5.26 11.43
N GLY A 83 -3.48 -4.22 12.24
CA GLY A 83 -2.66 -4.20 13.43
C GLY A 83 -3.47 -4.02 14.71
N TRP A 84 -3.05 -4.69 15.77
CA TRP A 84 -3.58 -4.55 17.12
C TRP A 84 -2.52 -4.86 18.19
N PRO A 85 -2.60 -4.34 19.44
CA PRO A 85 -3.64 -3.42 19.92
C PRO A 85 -3.46 -1.98 19.39
N PRO A 86 -4.48 -1.11 19.47
CA PRO A 86 -4.41 0.28 18.98
C PRO A 86 -3.22 1.07 19.56
N ALA A 87 -2.92 0.91 20.86
CA ALA A 87 -1.81 1.59 21.51
C ALA A 87 -0.44 1.29 20.88
N LEU A 88 -0.23 0.10 20.32
CA LEU A 88 0.99 -0.21 19.59
C LEU A 88 1.09 0.66 18.34
N LEU A 89 0.03 0.69 17.52
CA LEU A 89 0.02 1.47 16.29
C LEU A 89 0.10 2.98 16.56
N ASP A 90 -0.51 3.46 17.66
CA ASP A 90 -0.37 4.85 18.12
C ASP A 90 1.08 5.21 18.41
N SER A 91 1.83 4.31 19.04
CA SER A 91 3.25 4.52 19.36
C SER A 91 4.17 4.55 18.14
N LEU A 92 3.70 4.07 16.99
CA LEU A 92 4.44 3.99 15.73
C LEU A 92 4.09 5.14 14.77
N ARG A 93 3.05 5.92 15.08
CA ARG A 93 2.70 7.08 14.26
C ARG A 93 3.70 8.23 14.50
N ASP A 94 3.94 8.99 13.44
CA ASP A 94 4.69 10.26 13.47
C ASP A 94 6.13 10.16 14.02
N LEU A 95 6.75 8.98 13.93
CA LEU A 95 8.17 8.83 14.28
C LEU A 95 9.03 9.58 13.25
N PRO A 96 9.86 10.56 13.70
CA PRO A 96 10.66 11.37 12.77
C PRO A 96 11.65 10.53 11.97
N GLY A 97 11.77 10.81 10.67
CA GLY A 97 12.74 10.16 9.79
C GLY A 97 12.47 8.69 9.51
N THR A 98 11.27 8.19 9.81
CA THR A 98 10.82 6.83 9.49
C THR A 98 9.68 6.86 8.47
N THR A 99 9.28 5.68 7.99
CA THR A 99 8.08 5.50 7.16
C THR A 99 6.84 5.99 7.92
N ALA A 100 6.07 6.89 7.31
CA ALA A 100 4.78 7.34 7.86
C ALA A 100 3.77 6.19 7.82
N LEU A 101 3.03 6.00 8.92
CA LEU A 101 2.11 4.87 9.08
C LEU A 101 0.64 5.33 9.04
N LEU A 102 -0.13 4.77 8.10
CA LEU A 102 -1.59 4.78 8.12
C LEU A 102 -2.09 3.39 8.56
N ARG A 103 -3.28 3.32 9.18
CA ARG A 103 -3.75 2.06 9.78
C ARG A 103 -5.24 1.80 9.62
N ALA A 104 -5.59 0.53 9.51
CA ALA A 104 -6.96 0.04 9.57
C ALA A 104 -7.40 -0.35 11.00
N GLY A 105 -6.47 -0.64 11.90
CA GLY A 105 -6.78 -1.33 13.16
C GLY A 105 -7.21 -2.79 12.93
N GLY A 106 -7.90 -3.39 13.89
CA GLY A 106 -8.41 -4.75 13.75
C GLY A 106 -9.46 -4.87 12.63
N PRO A 107 -9.33 -5.85 11.71
CA PRO A 107 -10.24 -6.00 10.56
C PRO A 107 -11.58 -6.59 10.98
N ALA A 108 -12.67 -6.27 10.24
CA ALA A 108 -13.95 -6.98 10.36
C ALA A 108 -13.78 -8.42 9.88
N ALA A 109 -14.10 -9.40 10.71
CA ALA A 109 -13.98 -10.81 10.40
C ALA A 109 -15.15 -11.61 11.03
N ALA A 110 -15.51 -12.73 10.42
CA ALA A 110 -16.51 -13.61 11.02
C ALA A 110 -15.90 -14.47 12.14
N PRO A 111 -16.69 -14.86 13.15
CA PRO A 111 -16.28 -15.88 14.11
C PRO A 111 -15.87 -17.19 13.40
N GLY A 112 -14.73 -17.76 13.80
CA GLY A 112 -14.20 -18.99 13.20
C GLY A 112 -13.43 -18.82 11.90
N SER A 113 -13.28 -17.60 11.38
CA SER A 113 -12.37 -17.30 10.26
C SER A 113 -10.91 -17.63 10.61
N VAL A 114 -10.05 -17.72 9.60
CA VAL A 114 -8.59 -17.95 9.82
C VAL A 114 -8.01 -16.82 10.65
N GLN A 115 -8.33 -15.58 10.33
CA GLN A 115 -7.84 -14.38 11.01
C GLN A 115 -8.30 -14.31 12.47
N SER A 116 -9.53 -14.74 12.76
CA SER A 116 -10.06 -14.76 14.13
C SER A 116 -9.29 -15.68 15.10
N ARG A 117 -8.45 -16.58 14.56
CA ARG A 117 -7.61 -17.49 15.33
C ARG A 117 -6.21 -16.93 15.60
N MET A 118 -5.90 -15.75 15.08
CA MET A 118 -4.62 -15.11 15.34
C MET A 118 -4.50 -14.73 16.84
N PRO A 119 -3.29 -14.77 17.42
CA PRO A 119 -3.09 -14.41 18.80
C PRO A 119 -3.62 -13.00 19.12
N HIS A 120 -4.40 -12.90 20.20
CA HIS A 120 -4.97 -11.63 20.67
C HIS A 120 -5.85 -10.90 19.65
N PHE A 121 -6.48 -11.63 18.72
CA PHE A 121 -7.43 -11.01 17.77
C PHE A 121 -8.55 -10.32 18.55
N PRO A 122 -8.89 -9.04 18.23
CA PRO A 122 -9.87 -8.29 18.99
C PRO A 122 -11.28 -8.89 18.89
N GLU A 123 -11.95 -9.15 20.01
CA GLU A 123 -13.34 -9.63 20.01
C GLU A 123 -14.29 -8.67 19.32
N SER A 124 -14.07 -7.36 19.46
CA SER A 124 -14.83 -6.30 18.76
C SER A 124 -14.65 -6.30 17.24
N SER A 125 -13.73 -7.08 16.71
CA SER A 125 -13.53 -7.32 15.29
C SER A 125 -14.36 -8.50 14.75
N LEU A 126 -15.02 -9.27 15.62
CA LEU A 126 -15.84 -10.42 15.24
C LEU A 126 -17.29 -9.99 15.03
N LEU A 127 -17.77 -10.10 13.81
CA LEU A 127 -19.14 -9.78 13.41
C LEU A 127 -19.92 -11.07 13.13
N ALA A 128 -20.95 -11.32 13.92
CA ALA A 128 -21.86 -12.46 13.74
C ALA A 128 -22.95 -12.17 12.70
N GLY A 129 -23.32 -10.88 12.55
CA GLY A 129 -24.34 -10.44 11.62
C GLY A 129 -24.21 -8.98 11.21
N PRO A 130 -25.08 -8.48 10.31
CA PRO A 130 -25.06 -7.11 9.84
C PRO A 130 -25.34 -6.07 10.95
N GLU A 131 -26.00 -6.47 12.03
CA GLU A 131 -26.31 -5.63 13.19
C GLU A 131 -25.05 -5.19 13.97
N ASP A 132 -23.95 -5.95 13.89
CA ASP A 132 -22.69 -5.64 14.57
C ASP A 132 -21.89 -4.54 13.86
N ALA A 133 -22.13 -4.32 12.55
CA ALA A 133 -21.35 -3.45 11.71
C ALA A 133 -21.31 -1.98 12.20
N PRO A 134 -22.40 -1.34 12.65
CA PRO A 134 -22.37 0.05 13.14
C PRO A 134 -21.48 0.23 14.37
N ALA A 135 -21.52 -0.72 15.32
CA ALA A 135 -20.71 -0.68 16.53
C ALA A 135 -19.22 -0.90 16.21
N PHE A 136 -18.91 -1.89 15.36
CA PHE A 136 -17.56 -2.14 14.89
C PHE A 136 -16.93 -0.91 14.24
N VAL A 137 -17.62 -0.29 13.27
CA VAL A 137 -17.08 0.88 12.56
C VAL A 137 -16.98 2.11 13.48
N ALA A 138 -17.92 2.28 14.43
CA ALA A 138 -17.85 3.34 15.42
C ALA A 138 -16.57 3.22 16.25
N GLU A 139 -16.28 2.04 16.77
CA GLU A 139 -15.07 1.79 17.56
C GLU A 139 -13.79 2.02 16.73
N ARG A 140 -13.74 1.59 15.45
CA ARG A 140 -12.60 1.88 14.56
C ARG A 140 -12.41 3.39 14.39
N ALA A 141 -13.49 4.13 14.15
CA ALA A 141 -13.44 5.59 14.02
C ALA A 141 -12.93 6.27 15.32
N GLU A 142 -13.38 5.83 16.49
CA GLU A 142 -12.89 6.30 17.80
C GLU A 142 -11.40 6.00 18.01
N GLN A 143 -10.90 4.89 17.48
CA GLN A 143 -9.49 4.54 17.48
C GLN A 143 -8.66 5.38 16.49
N GLY A 144 -9.27 6.26 15.71
CA GLY A 144 -8.60 7.12 14.74
C GLY A 144 -7.95 6.34 13.59
N VAL A 145 -8.62 5.30 13.07
CA VAL A 145 -8.18 4.59 11.87
C VAL A 145 -8.32 5.47 10.62
N ASP A 146 -7.49 5.22 9.62
CA ASP A 146 -7.49 5.98 8.37
C ASP A 146 -8.46 5.36 7.34
N TYR A 147 -8.77 4.07 7.50
CA TYR A 147 -9.70 3.28 6.67
C TYR A 147 -10.15 2.02 7.43
N VAL A 148 -11.17 1.34 6.92
CA VAL A 148 -11.72 0.10 7.50
C VAL A 148 -11.26 -1.10 6.67
N LYS A 149 -10.68 -2.11 7.32
CA LYS A 149 -10.33 -3.41 6.71
C LYS A 149 -11.43 -4.43 6.97
N ILE A 150 -11.74 -5.22 5.93
CA ILE A 150 -12.76 -6.28 5.95
C ILE A 150 -12.10 -7.57 5.47
N ILE A 151 -12.45 -8.70 6.07
CA ILE A 151 -12.06 -10.03 5.59
C ILE A 151 -13.24 -10.61 4.81
N ALA A 152 -13.13 -10.63 3.49
CA ALA A 152 -14.09 -11.28 2.61
C ALA A 152 -13.54 -12.65 2.22
N GLU A 153 -14.27 -13.68 2.59
CA GLU A 153 -13.98 -15.08 2.25
C GLU A 153 -14.98 -15.58 1.19
N VAL A 154 -14.75 -16.80 0.71
CA VAL A 154 -15.68 -17.44 -0.24
C VAL A 154 -17.09 -17.51 0.37
N PRO A 155 -18.12 -16.96 -0.28
CA PRO A 155 -19.48 -16.96 0.26
C PRO A 155 -19.97 -18.33 0.69
N GLY A 156 -20.48 -18.43 1.92
CA GLY A 156 -20.96 -19.68 2.50
C GLY A 156 -19.88 -20.60 3.06
N ALA A 157 -18.61 -20.25 2.93
CA ALA A 157 -17.53 -20.99 3.60
C ALA A 157 -17.63 -20.80 5.13
N PRO A 158 -17.20 -21.79 5.94
CA PRO A 158 -17.10 -21.62 7.38
C PRO A 158 -16.19 -20.44 7.74
N GLY A 159 -16.68 -19.50 8.55
CA GLY A 159 -15.95 -18.31 8.93
C GLY A 159 -15.98 -17.17 7.88
N ALA A 160 -16.85 -17.24 6.88
CA ALA A 160 -17.11 -16.12 5.96
C ALA A 160 -18.15 -15.16 6.55
N LEU A 161 -17.93 -13.85 6.37
CA LEU A 161 -18.98 -12.84 6.56
C LEU A 161 -20.08 -13.03 5.50
N SER A 162 -21.33 -12.85 5.89
CA SER A 162 -22.44 -12.87 4.91
C SER A 162 -22.36 -11.65 3.99
N GLN A 163 -23.00 -11.72 2.82
CA GLN A 163 -23.06 -10.59 1.89
C GLN A 163 -23.70 -9.36 2.57
N GLU A 164 -24.76 -9.58 3.35
CA GLU A 164 -25.46 -8.54 4.08
C GLU A 164 -24.56 -7.88 5.15
N THR A 165 -23.69 -8.67 5.80
CA THR A 165 -22.73 -8.15 6.78
C THR A 165 -21.63 -7.33 6.09
N LEU A 166 -21.09 -7.78 4.96
CA LEU A 166 -20.15 -7.01 4.15
C LEU A 166 -20.75 -5.65 3.75
N GLU A 167 -21.96 -5.65 3.23
CA GLU A 167 -22.68 -4.44 2.81
C GLU A 167 -22.98 -3.50 4.00
N ALA A 168 -23.30 -4.06 5.17
CA ALA A 168 -23.54 -3.27 6.38
C ALA A 168 -22.26 -2.55 6.87
N VAL A 169 -21.09 -3.23 6.83
CA VAL A 169 -19.81 -2.61 7.18
C VAL A 169 -19.46 -1.50 6.20
N VAL A 170 -19.60 -1.74 4.89
CA VAL A 170 -19.35 -0.71 3.87
C VAL A 170 -20.23 0.51 4.05
N ARG A 171 -21.52 0.32 4.30
CA ARG A 171 -22.47 1.40 4.56
C ARG A 171 -22.09 2.19 5.81
N ALA A 172 -21.83 1.52 6.94
CA ALA A 172 -21.44 2.17 8.18
C ALA A 172 -20.11 2.95 8.06
N ALA A 173 -19.14 2.42 7.31
CA ALA A 173 -17.88 3.11 7.03
C ALA A 173 -18.10 4.37 6.18
N ARG A 174 -18.91 4.27 5.13
CA ARG A 174 -19.26 5.39 4.25
C ARG A 174 -19.97 6.53 5.00
N GLU A 175 -20.87 6.21 5.93
CA GLU A 175 -21.56 7.19 6.79
C GLU A 175 -20.59 8.00 7.66
N ARG A 176 -19.38 7.46 7.90
CA ARG A 176 -18.30 8.13 8.65
C ARG A 176 -17.19 8.70 7.77
N GLY A 177 -17.36 8.66 6.45
CA GLY A 177 -16.33 9.12 5.52
C GLY A 177 -15.08 8.23 5.45
N LEU A 178 -15.15 7.00 5.98
CA LEU A 178 -14.04 6.04 5.96
C LEU A 178 -14.11 5.18 4.70
N ARG A 179 -12.95 5.00 4.05
CA ARG A 179 -12.80 4.03 2.95
C ARG A 179 -12.80 2.62 3.48
N THR A 180 -13.13 1.67 2.60
CA THR A 180 -13.15 0.24 2.90
C THR A 180 -12.18 -0.51 2.00
N VAL A 181 -11.37 -1.39 2.59
CA VAL A 181 -10.45 -2.29 1.88
C VAL A 181 -10.77 -3.73 2.28
N ALA A 182 -11.11 -4.58 1.31
CA ALA A 182 -11.45 -5.97 1.58
C ALA A 182 -10.32 -6.93 1.17
N HIS A 183 -9.91 -7.82 2.07
CA HIS A 183 -9.16 -9.03 1.74
C HIS A 183 -10.02 -9.96 0.89
N ALA A 184 -9.53 -10.43 -0.24
CA ALA A 184 -10.18 -11.43 -1.06
C ALA A 184 -9.16 -12.17 -1.95
N SER A 185 -8.72 -13.34 -1.53
CA SER A 185 -7.72 -14.17 -2.23
C SER A 185 -8.31 -15.28 -3.11
N ALA A 186 -9.65 -15.33 -3.22
CA ALA A 186 -10.39 -16.23 -4.11
C ALA A 186 -11.32 -15.43 -5.03
N ALA A 187 -11.59 -15.96 -6.24
CA ALA A 187 -12.40 -15.25 -7.24
C ALA A 187 -13.84 -14.96 -6.75
N ALA A 188 -14.45 -15.91 -6.05
CA ALA A 188 -15.79 -15.72 -5.48
C ALA A 188 -15.80 -14.68 -4.34
N ALA A 189 -14.73 -14.61 -3.53
CA ALA A 189 -14.57 -13.62 -2.47
C ALA A 189 -14.36 -12.21 -3.06
N PHE A 190 -13.55 -12.08 -4.12
CA PHE A 190 -13.38 -10.83 -4.86
C PHE A 190 -14.72 -10.28 -5.36
N ALA A 191 -15.51 -11.14 -6.02
CA ALA A 191 -16.81 -10.73 -6.51
C ALA A 191 -17.78 -10.35 -5.38
N ALA A 192 -17.75 -11.03 -4.23
CA ALA A 192 -18.56 -10.68 -3.06
C ALA A 192 -18.15 -9.32 -2.47
N ALA A 193 -16.86 -9.06 -2.30
CA ALA A 193 -16.33 -7.78 -1.83
C ALA A 193 -16.75 -6.63 -2.75
N ARG A 194 -16.58 -6.80 -4.09
CA ARG A 194 -17.03 -5.79 -5.06
C ARG A 194 -18.53 -5.54 -4.96
N ARG A 195 -19.36 -6.59 -4.93
CA ARG A 195 -20.83 -6.43 -4.80
C ARG A 195 -21.23 -5.72 -3.51
N ALA A 196 -20.50 -5.95 -2.41
CA ALA A 196 -20.73 -5.22 -1.17
C ALA A 196 -20.40 -3.72 -1.28
N GLY A 197 -19.71 -3.32 -2.33
CA GLY A 197 -19.41 -1.92 -2.62
C GLY A 197 -18.18 -1.39 -1.90
N VAL A 198 -17.20 -2.24 -1.57
CA VAL A 198 -15.91 -1.80 -1.00
C VAL A 198 -15.20 -0.84 -1.96
N ASP A 199 -14.38 0.06 -1.43
CA ASP A 199 -13.60 0.98 -2.27
C ASP A 199 -12.43 0.26 -2.94
N ALA A 200 -11.79 -0.68 -2.22
CA ALA A 200 -10.67 -1.46 -2.73
C ALA A 200 -10.79 -2.94 -2.40
N VAL A 201 -10.28 -3.78 -3.33
CA VAL A 201 -10.02 -5.19 -3.03
C VAL A 201 -8.52 -5.41 -2.96
N THR A 202 -8.06 -6.05 -1.92
CA THR A 202 -6.69 -6.54 -1.76
C THR A 202 -6.72 -8.04 -1.67
N HIS A 203 -5.85 -8.53 -2.13
CA HIS A 203 -5.12 -9.39 -3.01
C HIS A 203 -5.80 -9.57 -4.38
N VAL A 204 -5.36 -10.60 -5.12
CA VAL A 204 -5.99 -11.13 -6.32
C VAL A 204 -6.08 -12.66 -6.21
N PRO A 205 -7.05 -13.29 -6.88
CA PRO A 205 -7.31 -14.72 -6.70
C PRO A 205 -6.16 -15.63 -7.12
N LEU A 206 -5.94 -16.69 -6.33
CA LEU A 206 -5.04 -17.81 -6.64
C LEU A 206 -5.77 -19.08 -7.08
N ASP A 207 -7.08 -19.19 -6.80
CA ASP A 207 -7.93 -20.36 -7.14
C ASP A 207 -8.39 -20.35 -8.59
N ALA A 208 -8.62 -19.18 -9.16
CA ALA A 208 -9.02 -18.99 -10.55
C ALA A 208 -8.72 -17.57 -11.03
N GLN A 209 -8.46 -17.40 -12.32
CA GLN A 209 -8.38 -16.07 -12.94
C GLN A 209 -9.71 -15.34 -12.83
N LEU A 210 -9.69 -14.03 -12.54
CA LEU A 210 -10.89 -13.19 -12.61
C LEU A 210 -11.45 -13.15 -14.05
N PRO A 211 -12.76 -13.37 -14.21
CA PRO A 211 -13.42 -13.16 -15.49
C PRO A 211 -13.27 -11.71 -15.97
N ALA A 212 -13.17 -11.50 -17.28
CA ALA A 212 -13.10 -10.15 -17.86
C ALA A 212 -14.28 -9.27 -17.42
N THR A 213 -15.48 -9.87 -17.34
CA THR A 213 -16.69 -9.19 -16.86
C THR A 213 -16.58 -8.70 -15.43
N GLU A 214 -15.89 -9.44 -14.54
CA GLU A 214 -15.66 -9.00 -13.17
C GLU A 214 -14.69 -7.80 -13.11
N ALA A 215 -13.65 -7.81 -13.95
CA ALA A 215 -12.73 -6.68 -14.08
C ALA A 215 -13.45 -5.43 -14.65
N GLU A 216 -14.29 -5.58 -15.66
CA GLU A 216 -15.09 -4.51 -16.26
C GLU A 216 -16.07 -3.90 -15.24
N LEU A 217 -16.75 -4.72 -14.44
CA LEU A 217 -17.63 -4.25 -13.37
C LEU A 217 -16.84 -3.50 -12.29
N THR A 218 -15.66 -4.00 -11.91
CA THR A 218 -14.78 -3.33 -10.95
C THR A 218 -14.38 -1.93 -11.42
N ALA A 219 -14.06 -1.78 -12.71
CA ALA A 219 -13.75 -0.49 -13.31
C ALA A 219 -14.96 0.43 -13.38
N ALA A 220 -16.12 -0.09 -13.83
CA ALA A 220 -17.36 0.66 -13.97
C ALA A 220 -17.85 1.23 -12.62
N GLU A 221 -17.60 0.50 -11.53
CA GLU A 221 -17.93 0.93 -10.16
C GLU A 221 -16.85 1.80 -9.53
N SER A 222 -15.79 2.20 -10.28
CA SER A 222 -14.69 3.04 -9.82
C SER A 222 -13.96 2.47 -8.61
N ARG A 223 -13.83 1.14 -8.52
CA ARG A 223 -13.04 0.46 -7.49
C ARG A 223 -11.58 0.39 -7.92
N PHE A 224 -10.70 0.17 -6.94
CA PHE A 224 -9.28 -0.05 -7.20
C PHE A 224 -8.79 -1.36 -6.57
N ALA A 225 -7.63 -1.83 -6.99
CA ALA A 225 -7.07 -3.10 -6.51
C ALA A 225 -5.65 -2.91 -5.96
N ILE A 226 -5.34 -3.68 -4.92
CA ILE A 226 -4.01 -3.81 -4.31
C ILE A 226 -3.60 -5.28 -4.40
N PRO A 227 -2.93 -5.71 -5.48
CA PRO A 227 -2.78 -7.13 -5.83
C PRO A 227 -1.94 -7.95 -4.87
N THR A 228 -0.91 -7.36 -4.27
CA THR A 228 0.07 -8.02 -3.40
C THR A 228 0.73 -9.24 -4.05
N LEU A 229 1.16 -9.09 -5.31
CA LEU A 229 1.68 -10.20 -6.10
C LEU A 229 2.89 -10.89 -5.46
N ALA A 230 3.74 -10.13 -4.74
CA ALA A 230 4.89 -10.69 -4.02
C ALA A 230 4.45 -11.74 -2.97
N THR A 231 3.41 -11.44 -2.19
CA THR A 231 2.85 -12.43 -1.25
C THR A 231 2.05 -13.51 -1.96
N MET A 232 1.29 -13.18 -3.02
CA MET A 232 0.54 -14.18 -3.78
C MET A 232 1.48 -15.22 -4.44
N GLU A 233 2.63 -14.79 -4.94
CA GLU A 233 3.66 -15.69 -5.46
C GLU A 233 4.19 -16.63 -4.36
N ALA A 234 4.54 -16.07 -3.19
CA ALA A 234 5.04 -16.86 -2.07
C ALA A 234 3.99 -17.84 -1.51
N VAL A 235 2.71 -17.44 -1.45
CA VAL A 235 1.59 -18.31 -1.05
C VAL A 235 1.40 -19.44 -2.06
N ALA A 236 1.40 -19.16 -3.36
CA ALA A 236 1.28 -20.19 -4.39
C ALA A 236 2.45 -21.18 -4.36
N GLN A 237 3.68 -20.71 -4.08
CA GLN A 237 4.84 -21.59 -3.89
C GLN A 237 4.67 -22.51 -2.67
N ALA A 238 4.18 -21.98 -1.55
CA ALA A 238 4.01 -22.74 -0.32
C ALA A 238 2.81 -23.71 -0.36
N LEU A 239 1.71 -23.30 -0.98
CA LEU A 239 0.40 -23.98 -0.92
C LEU A 239 -0.12 -24.44 -2.29
N GLY A 240 0.73 -24.45 -3.33
CA GLY A 240 0.34 -24.90 -4.69
C GLY A 240 -0.21 -26.33 -4.75
N HIS A 241 0.19 -27.20 -3.82
CA HIS A 241 -0.38 -28.54 -3.67
C HIS A 241 -1.89 -28.55 -3.31
N LEU A 242 -2.45 -27.39 -2.90
CA LEU A 242 -3.87 -27.18 -2.66
C LEU A 242 -4.61 -26.61 -3.88
N GLY A 243 -3.96 -26.53 -5.05
CA GLY A 243 -4.55 -26.01 -6.27
C GLY A 243 -4.46 -24.48 -6.41
N LEU A 244 -3.65 -23.81 -5.58
CA LEU A 244 -3.38 -22.39 -5.71
C LEU A 244 -2.28 -22.13 -6.75
N ASP A 245 -2.55 -21.26 -7.73
CA ASP A 245 -1.64 -21.01 -8.85
C ASP A 245 -1.42 -19.49 -9.04
N TYR A 246 -0.17 -19.08 -8.97
CA TYR A 246 0.25 -17.69 -9.19
C TYR A 246 -0.13 -17.16 -10.58
N THR A 247 -0.21 -18.03 -11.59
CA THR A 247 -0.61 -17.61 -12.94
C THR A 247 -2.01 -17.01 -12.97
N HIS A 248 -2.92 -17.44 -12.09
CA HIS A 248 -4.25 -16.86 -11.92
C HIS A 248 -4.18 -15.43 -11.39
N ALA A 249 -3.32 -15.18 -10.38
CA ALA A 249 -3.11 -13.85 -9.83
C ALA A 249 -2.57 -12.88 -10.89
N ARG A 250 -1.51 -13.28 -11.59
CA ARG A 250 -0.91 -12.49 -12.68
C ARG A 250 -1.92 -12.17 -13.78
N ALA A 251 -2.68 -13.16 -14.22
CA ALA A 251 -3.69 -13.00 -15.27
C ALA A 251 -4.85 -12.10 -14.81
N SER A 252 -5.22 -12.16 -13.52
CA SER A 252 -6.24 -11.29 -12.91
C SER A 252 -5.79 -9.82 -12.89
N VAL A 253 -4.53 -9.53 -12.52
CA VAL A 253 -3.96 -8.18 -12.61
C VAL A 253 -3.99 -7.67 -14.04
N ALA A 254 -3.57 -8.49 -15.02
CA ALA A 254 -3.65 -8.12 -16.43
C ALA A 254 -5.08 -7.82 -16.89
N ALA A 255 -6.09 -8.55 -16.41
CA ALA A 255 -7.49 -8.30 -16.73
C ALA A 255 -7.99 -6.98 -16.10
N LEU A 256 -7.70 -6.75 -14.83
CA LEU A 256 -8.05 -5.50 -14.12
C LEU A 256 -7.39 -4.28 -14.79
N HIS A 257 -6.10 -4.36 -15.09
CA HIS A 257 -5.38 -3.26 -15.76
C HIS A 257 -5.97 -2.95 -17.14
N ARG A 258 -6.23 -3.97 -17.97
CA ARG A 258 -6.87 -3.77 -19.29
C ARG A 258 -8.27 -3.18 -19.20
N ALA A 259 -9.02 -3.47 -18.15
CA ALA A 259 -10.33 -2.88 -17.89
C ALA A 259 -10.26 -1.44 -17.36
N GLY A 260 -9.05 -0.93 -17.06
CA GLY A 260 -8.85 0.42 -16.53
C GLY A 260 -9.04 0.55 -15.02
N VAL A 261 -9.02 -0.57 -14.28
CA VAL A 261 -9.03 -0.55 -12.82
C VAL A 261 -7.71 0.04 -12.32
N PRO A 262 -7.71 1.07 -11.46
CA PRO A 262 -6.49 1.56 -10.84
C PRO A 262 -5.83 0.46 -10.00
N ILE A 263 -4.55 0.20 -10.27
CA ILE A 263 -3.73 -0.76 -9.52
C ILE A 263 -2.82 0.03 -8.59
N LEU A 264 -2.80 -0.31 -7.31
CA LEU A 264 -1.92 0.24 -6.30
C LEU A 264 -0.94 -0.83 -5.84
N THR A 265 0.32 -0.44 -5.63
CA THR A 265 1.35 -1.34 -5.13
C THR A 265 1.12 -1.64 -3.65
N GLY A 266 1.16 -2.89 -3.28
CA GLY A 266 1.12 -3.36 -1.89
C GLY A 266 1.78 -4.72 -1.80
N THR A 267 2.51 -5.01 -0.72
CA THR A 267 3.32 -6.22 -0.62
C THR A 267 2.69 -7.31 0.23
N ASP A 268 1.83 -6.94 1.18
CA ASP A 268 1.39 -7.79 2.29
C ASP A 268 2.58 -8.33 3.11
N ALA A 269 3.68 -7.53 3.14
CA ALA A 269 4.85 -7.89 3.91
C ALA A 269 4.48 -8.03 5.38
N ASN A 270 4.85 -9.15 5.96
CA ASN A 270 4.53 -9.48 7.34
C ASN A 270 5.58 -10.44 7.92
N ASN A 271 5.61 -10.52 9.24
CA ASN A 271 6.38 -11.49 10.01
C ASN A 271 5.47 -12.21 11.03
N ALA A 272 4.18 -12.36 10.71
CA ALA A 272 3.21 -12.96 11.60
C ALA A 272 3.45 -14.46 11.75
N PRO A 273 3.53 -14.97 13.00
CA PRO A 273 3.59 -16.40 13.22
C PRO A 273 2.38 -17.12 12.63
N GLY A 274 2.61 -18.16 11.82
CA GLY A 274 1.55 -18.94 11.20
C GLY A 274 0.95 -18.34 9.94
N ALA A 275 1.49 -17.23 9.42
CA ALA A 275 1.13 -16.74 8.09
C ALA A 275 1.49 -17.80 7.02
N PRO A 276 0.65 -18.00 5.99
CA PRO A 276 0.88 -18.99 4.94
C PRO A 276 2.16 -18.70 4.14
N ALA A 277 2.55 -17.44 4.06
CA ALA A 277 3.79 -16.97 3.49
C ALA A 277 4.22 -15.67 4.20
N SER A 278 5.50 -15.34 4.12
CA SER A 278 6.06 -14.09 4.64
C SER A 278 7.04 -13.56 3.62
N VAL A 279 6.87 -12.31 3.25
CA VAL A 279 7.81 -11.58 2.39
C VAL A 279 8.44 -10.41 3.17
N PRO A 280 9.71 -10.07 2.91
CA PRO A 280 10.43 -9.09 3.73
C PRO A 280 9.92 -7.67 3.50
N HIS A 281 9.78 -6.89 4.57
CA HIS A 281 9.47 -5.47 4.50
C HIS A 281 10.59 -4.71 3.78
N GLY A 282 10.22 -3.82 2.88
CA GLY A 282 11.12 -2.99 2.07
C GLY A 282 11.45 -3.62 0.72
N PRO A 283 12.34 -4.62 0.62
CA PRO A 283 12.73 -5.20 -0.66
C PRO A 283 11.56 -5.72 -1.49
N SER A 284 10.52 -6.24 -0.84
CA SER A 284 9.35 -6.79 -1.52
C SER A 284 8.56 -5.77 -2.31
N LEU A 285 8.66 -4.46 -2.01
CA LEU A 285 8.00 -3.45 -2.82
C LEU A 285 8.63 -3.34 -4.21
N HIS A 286 9.95 -3.42 -4.30
CA HIS A 286 10.64 -3.43 -5.60
C HIS A 286 10.35 -4.69 -6.40
N HIS A 287 10.22 -5.83 -5.72
CA HIS A 287 9.79 -7.07 -6.34
C HIS A 287 8.34 -6.98 -6.85
N GLU A 288 7.43 -6.43 -6.03
CA GLU A 288 6.03 -6.17 -6.44
C GLU A 288 5.96 -5.31 -7.70
N LEU A 289 6.76 -4.23 -7.79
CA LEU A 289 6.82 -3.39 -8.99
C LEU A 289 7.26 -4.18 -10.23
N ALA A 290 8.24 -5.07 -10.10
CA ALA A 290 8.68 -5.94 -11.20
C ALA A 290 7.58 -6.93 -11.58
N LEU A 291 6.89 -7.53 -10.62
CA LEU A 291 5.77 -8.45 -10.87
C LEU A 291 4.57 -7.76 -11.52
N LEU A 292 4.29 -6.49 -11.17
CA LEU A 292 3.25 -5.69 -11.84
C LEU A 292 3.60 -5.47 -13.33
N VAL A 293 4.87 -5.19 -13.63
CA VAL A 293 5.33 -5.06 -15.04
C VAL A 293 5.23 -6.41 -15.75
N ASP A 294 5.62 -7.51 -15.12
CA ASP A 294 5.43 -8.87 -15.68
C ASP A 294 3.96 -9.23 -15.92
N ALA A 295 3.06 -8.68 -15.09
CA ALA A 295 1.60 -8.81 -15.27
C ALA A 295 1.03 -7.91 -16.36
N GLY A 296 1.85 -7.06 -17.03
CA GLY A 296 1.46 -6.27 -18.18
C GLY A 296 1.27 -4.78 -17.95
N LEU A 297 1.59 -4.26 -16.77
CA LEU A 297 1.70 -2.82 -16.55
C LEU A 297 2.94 -2.27 -17.26
N THR A 298 2.90 -1.01 -17.70
CA THR A 298 4.13 -0.33 -18.10
C THR A 298 4.95 0.06 -16.86
N PRO A 299 6.28 0.27 -16.98
CA PRO A 299 7.07 0.81 -15.86
C PRO A 299 6.50 2.13 -15.32
N LEU A 300 5.92 2.97 -16.19
CA LEU A 300 5.22 4.19 -15.79
C LEU A 300 4.01 3.89 -14.91
N ASP A 301 3.17 2.93 -15.29
CA ASP A 301 1.99 2.55 -14.51
C ASP A 301 2.40 1.94 -13.16
N ALA A 302 3.45 1.13 -13.13
CA ALA A 302 4.01 0.57 -11.90
C ALA A 302 4.55 1.66 -10.96
N LEU A 303 5.28 2.67 -11.47
CA LEU A 303 5.71 3.81 -10.64
C LEU A 303 4.52 4.62 -10.12
N ARG A 304 3.51 4.85 -10.94
CA ARG A 304 2.27 5.50 -10.50
C ARG A 304 1.55 4.70 -9.42
N ALA A 305 1.56 3.36 -9.54
CA ALA A 305 0.98 2.47 -8.54
C ALA A 305 1.65 2.56 -7.16
N ALA A 306 2.92 2.99 -7.10
CA ALA A 306 3.66 3.17 -5.84
C ALA A 306 3.78 4.63 -5.39
N THR A 307 3.21 5.60 -6.11
CA THR A 307 3.38 7.03 -5.81
C THR A 307 2.05 7.79 -5.87
N VAL A 308 1.69 8.31 -7.04
CA VAL A 308 0.55 9.20 -7.21
C VAL A 308 -0.80 8.51 -6.99
N LEU A 309 -0.95 7.24 -7.39
CA LEU A 309 -2.23 6.54 -7.26
C LEU A 309 -2.59 6.26 -5.80
N PRO A 310 -1.74 5.64 -4.95
CA PRO A 310 -2.08 5.44 -3.55
C PRO A 310 -2.29 6.78 -2.82
N ALA A 311 -1.49 7.82 -3.10
CA ALA A 311 -1.71 9.14 -2.53
C ALA A 311 -3.12 9.67 -2.86
N ARG A 312 -3.54 9.61 -4.13
CA ARG A 312 -4.87 10.03 -4.59
C ARG A 312 -5.98 9.20 -3.95
N HIS A 313 -5.86 7.87 -3.99
CA HIS A 313 -6.92 6.96 -3.56
C HIS A 313 -7.09 6.93 -2.04
N PHE A 314 -6.06 7.23 -1.26
CA PHE A 314 -6.16 7.34 0.19
C PHE A 314 -6.24 8.81 0.70
N GLY A 315 -6.35 9.78 -0.22
CA GLY A 315 -6.55 11.19 0.15
C GLY A 315 -5.32 11.87 0.77
N LEU A 316 -4.12 11.39 0.46
CA LEU A 316 -2.85 11.97 0.95
C LEU A 316 -2.47 13.14 0.04
N THR A 317 -2.93 14.33 0.40
CA THR A 317 -2.78 15.54 -0.43
C THR A 317 -1.41 16.20 -0.32
N ASP A 318 -0.60 15.76 0.65
CA ASP A 318 0.72 16.32 0.98
C ASP A 318 1.90 15.55 0.36
N ARG A 319 1.67 14.46 -0.37
CA ARG A 319 2.71 13.56 -0.91
C ARG A 319 2.32 12.91 -2.24
N GLY A 320 3.16 12.01 -2.76
CA GLY A 320 2.92 11.28 -4.01
C GLY A 320 3.41 12.01 -5.26
N ALA A 321 4.01 13.21 -5.11
CA ALA A 321 4.65 13.99 -6.16
C ALA A 321 5.88 14.74 -5.61
N VAL A 322 6.78 15.16 -6.50
CA VAL A 322 7.90 16.05 -6.16
C VAL A 322 7.51 17.47 -6.59
N ALA A 323 6.96 18.24 -5.65
CA ALA A 323 6.52 19.62 -5.92
C ALA A 323 6.69 20.51 -4.67
N PRO A 324 6.99 21.81 -4.86
CA PRO A 324 7.12 22.75 -3.75
C PRO A 324 5.89 22.75 -2.82
N GLY A 325 6.12 22.80 -1.51
CA GLY A 325 5.09 22.81 -0.48
C GLY A 325 4.59 21.42 -0.09
N LEU A 326 4.90 20.36 -0.84
CA LEU A 326 4.62 19.00 -0.44
C LEU A 326 5.65 18.50 0.57
N ARG A 327 5.27 17.49 1.33
CA ARG A 327 6.15 16.79 2.25
C ARG A 327 7.38 16.24 1.51
N ALA A 328 8.54 16.44 2.08
CA ALA A 328 9.79 15.94 1.51
C ALA A 328 9.97 14.45 1.81
N ASP A 329 9.07 13.63 1.26
CA ASP A 329 9.16 12.19 1.18
C ASP A 329 9.70 11.86 -0.20
N LEU A 330 11.00 11.50 -0.27
CA LEU A 330 11.74 11.42 -1.53
C LEU A 330 12.66 10.19 -1.54
N VAL A 331 12.87 9.63 -2.73
CA VAL A 331 13.81 8.53 -2.97
C VAL A 331 14.70 8.87 -4.17
N LEU A 332 16.00 8.90 -3.93
CA LEU A 332 17.01 9.03 -4.98
C LEU A 332 17.51 7.64 -5.38
N VAL A 333 17.39 7.30 -6.66
CA VAL A 333 17.80 5.98 -7.20
C VAL A 333 18.78 6.15 -8.36
N ASP A 334 19.64 5.15 -8.55
CA ASP A 334 20.52 5.07 -9.72
C ASP A 334 19.78 4.47 -10.92
N GLY A 335 19.93 5.12 -12.07
CA GLY A 335 19.36 4.64 -13.35
C GLY A 335 18.04 5.30 -13.71
N ASP A 336 17.29 4.64 -14.60
CA ASP A 336 16.04 5.10 -15.16
C ASP A 336 14.93 4.06 -14.93
N PRO A 337 14.06 4.26 -13.91
CA PRO A 337 12.98 3.32 -13.60
C PRO A 337 11.89 3.24 -14.69
N LEU A 338 11.80 4.19 -15.61
CA LEU A 338 10.87 4.13 -16.75
C LEU A 338 11.39 3.23 -17.86
N ALA A 339 12.73 3.07 -17.96
CA ALA A 339 13.36 2.13 -18.87
C ALA A 339 13.49 0.72 -18.26
N ASP A 340 13.78 0.67 -16.95
CA ASP A 340 13.99 -0.58 -16.20
C ASP A 340 13.44 -0.38 -14.77
N ILE A 341 12.27 -0.94 -14.49
CA ILE A 341 11.60 -0.80 -13.20
C ILE A 341 12.47 -1.31 -12.03
N THR A 342 13.39 -2.23 -12.27
CA THR A 342 14.30 -2.75 -11.23
C THR A 342 15.29 -1.70 -10.73
N ALA A 343 15.44 -0.56 -11.43
CA ALA A 343 16.21 0.57 -10.98
C ALA A 343 15.69 1.18 -9.66
N THR A 344 14.41 1.00 -9.35
CA THR A 344 13.83 1.44 -8.06
C THR A 344 14.54 0.82 -6.86
N ALA A 345 15.11 -0.39 -7.00
CA ALA A 345 15.85 -1.05 -5.92
C ALA A 345 17.29 -0.50 -5.73
N ARG A 346 17.78 0.33 -6.65
CA ARG A 346 19.12 0.94 -6.55
C ARG A 346 19.06 2.27 -5.77
N VAL A 347 18.60 2.18 -4.53
CA VAL A 347 18.40 3.33 -3.65
C VAL A 347 19.75 3.93 -3.23
N ARG A 348 19.95 5.24 -3.44
CA ARG A 348 21.12 6.03 -3.02
C ARG A 348 20.88 6.81 -1.75
N ALA A 349 19.68 7.39 -1.62
CA ALA A 349 19.29 8.17 -0.45
C ALA A 349 17.75 8.21 -0.32
N VAL A 350 17.28 8.36 0.89
CA VAL A 350 15.86 8.49 1.21
C VAL A 350 15.66 9.66 2.17
N TRP A 351 14.60 10.42 1.97
CA TRP A 351 14.13 11.45 2.90
C TRP A 351 12.71 11.11 3.34
N CYS A 352 12.52 10.98 4.65
CA CYS A 352 11.21 10.81 5.28
C CYS A 352 10.86 12.10 6.01
N GLY A 353 9.91 12.88 5.47
CA GLY A 353 9.59 14.21 6.01
C GLY A 353 10.79 15.12 6.10
N GLY A 354 11.67 15.12 5.08
CA GLY A 354 12.87 15.93 5.00
C GLY A 354 14.05 15.44 5.83
N VAL A 355 13.88 14.42 6.66
CA VAL A 355 14.98 13.79 7.41
C VAL A 355 15.69 12.80 6.49
N GLU A 356 16.94 13.08 6.17
CA GLU A 356 17.80 12.20 5.38
C GLU A 356 18.17 10.97 6.21
N ARG A 357 17.89 9.80 5.66
CA ARG A 357 18.39 8.56 6.25
C ARG A 357 19.83 8.36 5.82
N ALA A 358 20.69 8.02 6.80
CA ALA A 358 22.10 7.79 6.56
C ALA A 358 22.28 6.84 5.39
N GLY A 359 23.12 7.21 4.44
CA GLY A 359 23.28 6.51 3.17
C GLY A 359 23.49 5.02 3.36
N LEU A 360 22.76 4.28 2.56
CA LEU A 360 22.90 2.84 2.40
C LEU A 360 24.27 2.47 1.85
#